data_450e7db7b5596f5813ca28e0513d3d2d
#
_entry.id   450e7db7b5596f5813ca28e0513d3d2d
#
_cell.length_a   1.000
_cell.length_b   1.000
_cell.length_c   1.000
_cell.angle_alpha   90.00
_cell.angle_beta   90.00
_cell.angle_gamma   90.00
#
_symmetry.space_group_name_H-M   'P 1'
#
loop_
_entity.id
_entity.type
_entity.pdbx_description
1 polymer ?
#
loop_
_entity_poly.entity_id
_entity_poly.type
_entity_poly.pdbx_seq_one_letter_code
_entity_poly.pdbx_strand_id
1 'polypeptide(L)'
;MEHYRGSFDNPAMYTPLVSASLSLIAGLHGGADRRQQTHHVRHAIYRSAAAAGIAGTGFHFYNVMKRPGGCSWNNLFHAAPLGAPIALLLSGALGAVAERLRDEPAHEPQLLGMPAGRALGLLVAVGLIGTVGEAALLHFRGSFQHRAMYAPVSVPPVAAALLAHAALAVPRERWFTRLWLRITTALGFAGAAFHARGIARRQGGWHNWSQNLFAGPPLPAPPSFSALALAGLAALRLRETEK
;
A
#
# COMPACT_ATOMS: atom_id res chain seq x y z
N MET A 1 2.95 -3.50 14.81
CA MET A 1 1.98 -3.55 15.94
C MET A 1 1.67 -4.98 16.33
N GLU A 2 1.19 -5.86 15.44
CA GLU A 2 0.89 -7.27 15.80
C GLU A 2 2.14 -8.04 16.23
N HIS A 3 3.29 -7.86 15.57
CA HIS A 3 4.55 -8.47 15.98
C HIS A 3 5.01 -8.01 17.37
N TYR A 4 4.78 -6.73 17.70
CA TYR A 4 5.06 -6.21 19.03
C TYR A 4 4.14 -6.83 20.10
N ARG A 5 2.87 -7.02 19.79
CA ARG A 5 1.92 -7.72 20.68
C ARG A 5 2.31 -9.18 20.90
N GLY A 6 2.91 -9.83 19.90
CA GLY A 6 3.50 -11.17 19.99
C GLY A 6 4.91 -11.18 20.58
N SER A 7 5.36 -10.08 21.21
CA SER A 7 6.66 -9.97 21.90
C SER A 7 7.87 -10.28 21.01
N PHE A 8 7.73 -10.26 19.69
CA PHE A 8 8.79 -10.63 18.74
C PHE A 8 9.42 -11.99 19.04
N ASP A 9 8.60 -12.99 19.38
CA ASP A 9 9.06 -14.34 19.75
C ASP A 9 9.94 -15.00 18.68
N ASN A 10 9.79 -14.62 17.42
CA ASN A 10 10.60 -15.11 16.32
C ASN A 10 11.41 -13.97 15.70
N PRO A 11 12.75 -14.12 15.52
CA PRO A 11 13.60 -13.10 14.89
C PRO A 11 13.13 -12.64 13.52
N ALA A 12 12.46 -13.51 12.73
CA ALA A 12 11.87 -13.14 11.44
C ALA A 12 10.81 -12.03 11.53
N MET A 13 10.22 -11.81 12.71
CA MET A 13 9.24 -10.75 12.95
C MET A 13 9.84 -9.33 12.88
N TYR A 14 11.17 -9.20 12.98
CA TYR A 14 11.88 -7.93 12.76
C TYR A 14 12.06 -7.60 11.27
N THR A 15 12.02 -8.61 10.38
CA THR A 15 12.24 -8.43 8.93
C THR A 15 11.34 -7.34 8.31
N PRO A 16 10.01 -7.29 8.55
CA PRO A 16 9.18 -6.24 7.97
C PRO A 16 9.52 -4.83 8.50
N LEU A 17 9.98 -4.71 9.76
CA LEU A 17 10.41 -3.41 10.30
C LEU A 17 11.66 -2.91 9.58
N VAL A 18 12.67 -3.75 9.46
CA VAL A 18 13.92 -3.41 8.77
C VAL A 18 13.65 -3.11 7.29
N SER A 19 12.92 -3.97 6.60
CA SER A 19 12.61 -3.81 5.18
C SER A 19 11.78 -2.55 4.90
N ALA A 20 10.77 -2.26 5.73
CA ALA A 20 9.96 -1.05 5.57
C ALA A 20 10.77 0.23 5.84
N SER A 21 11.61 0.23 6.89
CA SER A 21 12.48 1.37 7.22
C SER A 21 13.49 1.64 6.11
N LEU A 22 14.15 0.61 5.62
CA LEU A 22 15.09 0.74 4.49
C LEU A 22 14.38 1.23 3.22
N SER A 23 13.18 0.72 2.92
CA SER A 23 12.38 1.16 1.77
C SER A 23 11.97 2.63 1.90
N LEU A 24 11.61 3.08 3.10
CA LEU A 24 11.31 4.49 3.36
C LEU A 24 12.54 5.38 3.13
N ILE A 25 13.70 5.02 3.68
CA ILE A 25 14.96 5.74 3.51
C ILE A 25 15.34 5.77 2.02
N ALA A 26 15.25 4.64 1.33
CA ALA A 26 15.52 4.54 -0.10
C ALA A 26 14.57 5.44 -0.91
N GLY A 27 13.28 5.51 -0.53
CA GLY A 27 12.28 6.36 -1.18
C GLY A 27 12.57 7.85 -0.98
N LEU A 28 12.91 8.27 0.24
CA LEU A 28 13.29 9.66 0.53
C LEU A 28 14.56 10.05 -0.23
N HIS A 29 15.59 9.20 -0.20
CA HIS A 29 16.81 9.40 -0.96
C HIS A 29 16.52 9.48 -2.48
N GLY A 30 15.72 8.55 -3.01
CA GLY A 30 15.33 8.53 -4.42
C GLY A 30 14.54 9.76 -4.85
N GLY A 31 13.68 10.30 -3.99
CA GLY A 31 12.95 11.54 -4.24
C GLY A 31 13.85 12.79 -4.29
N ALA A 32 14.95 12.79 -3.54
CA ALA A 32 15.94 13.88 -3.53
C ALA A 32 17.00 13.74 -4.63
N ASP A 33 17.28 12.53 -5.09
CA ASP A 33 18.30 12.25 -6.10
C ASP A 33 17.84 12.64 -7.51
N ARG A 34 18.51 13.63 -8.11
CA ARG A 34 18.21 14.15 -9.45
C ARG A 34 18.88 13.38 -10.58
N ARG A 35 19.72 12.40 -10.28
CA ARG A 35 20.43 11.63 -11.29
C ARG A 35 19.47 10.70 -12.03
N GLN A 36 19.67 10.55 -13.33
CA GLN A 36 18.90 9.64 -14.18
C GLN A 36 19.49 8.22 -14.24
N GLN A 37 20.31 7.84 -13.27
CA GLN A 37 20.97 6.53 -13.24
C GLN A 37 20.40 5.65 -12.14
N THR A 38 20.34 4.35 -12.42
CA THR A 38 19.99 3.33 -11.44
C THR A 38 20.86 3.43 -10.20
N HIS A 39 20.21 3.37 -9.08
CA HIS A 39 20.93 3.23 -7.84
C HIS A 39 20.83 1.77 -7.36
N HIS A 40 21.84 0.97 -7.62
CA HIS A 40 21.86 -0.48 -7.33
C HIS A 40 21.46 -0.83 -5.90
N VAL A 41 21.88 0.00 -4.91
CA VAL A 41 21.52 -0.22 -3.50
C VAL A 41 20.02 -0.01 -3.28
N ARG A 42 19.41 1.06 -3.82
CA ARG A 42 17.97 1.26 -3.72
C ARG A 42 17.20 0.11 -4.38
N HIS A 43 17.68 -0.32 -5.56
CA HIS A 43 17.07 -1.44 -6.28
C HIS A 43 17.14 -2.74 -5.46
N ALA A 44 18.29 -3.02 -4.83
CA ALA A 44 18.44 -4.19 -3.94
C ALA A 44 17.50 -4.10 -2.73
N ILE A 45 17.39 -2.93 -2.09
CA ILE A 45 16.48 -2.70 -0.96
C ILE A 45 15.02 -3.01 -1.36
N TYR A 46 14.56 -2.45 -2.47
CA TYR A 46 13.16 -2.66 -2.91
C TYR A 46 12.88 -4.11 -3.30
N ARG A 47 13.81 -4.78 -3.99
CA ARG A 47 13.66 -6.20 -4.32
C ARG A 47 13.64 -7.07 -3.06
N SER A 48 14.50 -6.77 -2.07
CA SER A 48 14.50 -7.45 -0.79
C SER A 48 13.20 -7.24 0.00
N ALA A 49 12.66 -6.02 -0.03
CA ALA A 49 11.37 -5.72 0.58
C ALA A 49 10.23 -6.49 -0.10
N ALA A 50 10.22 -6.56 -1.44
CA ALA A 50 9.25 -7.36 -2.18
C ALA A 50 9.35 -8.85 -1.83
N ALA A 51 10.57 -9.41 -1.78
CA ALA A 51 10.81 -10.80 -1.40
C ALA A 51 10.37 -11.09 0.05
N ALA A 52 10.67 -10.18 0.99
CA ALA A 52 10.21 -10.26 2.37
C ALA A 52 8.67 -10.20 2.45
N GLY A 53 8.02 -9.39 1.61
CA GLY A 53 6.57 -9.32 1.49
C GLY A 53 5.95 -10.63 0.99
N ILE A 54 6.55 -11.26 -0.02
CA ILE A 54 6.12 -12.58 -0.52
C ILE A 54 6.25 -13.64 0.58
N ALA A 55 7.42 -13.75 1.21
CA ALA A 55 7.66 -14.72 2.27
C ALA A 55 6.71 -14.48 3.46
N GLY A 56 6.54 -13.22 3.87
CA GLY A 56 5.61 -12.83 4.93
C GLY A 56 4.17 -13.20 4.62
N THR A 57 3.72 -12.99 3.38
CA THR A 57 2.37 -13.39 2.93
C THR A 57 2.20 -14.91 3.06
N GLY A 58 3.19 -15.69 2.64
CA GLY A 58 3.19 -17.16 2.81
C GLY A 58 3.09 -17.58 4.27
N PHE A 59 3.89 -16.98 5.16
CA PHE A 59 3.82 -17.27 6.60
C PHE A 59 2.48 -16.88 7.22
N HIS A 60 1.93 -15.72 6.88
CA HIS A 60 0.62 -15.30 7.39
C HIS A 60 -0.49 -16.22 6.88
N PHE A 61 -0.46 -16.59 5.61
CA PHE A 61 -1.41 -17.55 5.04
C PHE A 61 -1.30 -18.93 5.70
N TYR A 62 -0.08 -19.45 5.89
CA TYR A 62 0.15 -20.68 6.64
C TYR A 62 -0.43 -20.60 8.06
N ASN A 63 -0.26 -19.45 8.74
CA ASN A 63 -0.80 -19.25 10.08
C ASN A 63 -2.34 -19.18 10.12
N VAL A 64 -2.98 -18.76 9.04
CA VAL A 64 -4.43 -18.88 8.87
C VAL A 64 -4.84 -20.34 8.68
N MET A 65 -4.19 -21.01 7.74
CA MET A 65 -4.55 -22.38 7.33
C MET A 65 -4.37 -23.45 8.41
N LYS A 66 -3.35 -23.31 9.26
CA LYS A 66 -3.08 -24.28 10.33
C LYS A 66 -4.08 -24.26 11.48
N ARG A 67 -4.96 -23.25 11.54
CA ARG A 67 -6.01 -23.20 12.59
C ARG A 67 -7.14 -24.18 12.28
N PRO A 68 -7.84 -24.72 13.31
CA PRO A 68 -9.06 -25.49 13.09
C PRO A 68 -10.03 -24.74 12.17
N GLY A 69 -10.54 -25.42 11.14
CA GLY A 69 -11.39 -24.81 10.12
C GLY A 69 -10.64 -24.20 8.93
N GLY A 70 -9.31 -24.22 8.89
CA GLY A 70 -8.48 -23.82 7.73
C GLY A 70 -8.79 -22.39 7.24
N CYS A 71 -9.02 -22.23 5.93
CA CYS A 71 -9.36 -20.95 5.30
C CYS A 71 -10.84 -20.59 5.52
N SER A 72 -11.29 -20.58 6.76
CA SER A 72 -12.63 -20.15 7.15
C SER A 72 -12.69 -18.63 7.33
N TRP A 73 -13.90 -18.05 7.22
CA TRP A 73 -14.15 -16.65 7.50
C TRP A 73 -13.65 -16.24 8.89
N ASN A 74 -13.92 -17.08 9.90
CA ASN A 74 -13.49 -16.81 11.27
C ASN A 74 -11.97 -16.71 11.40
N ASN A 75 -11.21 -17.59 10.72
CA ASN A 75 -9.77 -17.56 10.74
C ASN A 75 -9.22 -16.36 9.97
N LEU A 76 -9.78 -16.00 8.81
CA LEU A 76 -9.42 -14.78 8.09
C LEU A 76 -9.70 -13.53 8.91
N PHE A 77 -10.80 -13.54 9.67
CA PHE A 77 -11.22 -12.41 10.50
C PHE A 77 -10.34 -12.19 11.74
N HIS A 78 -9.86 -13.26 12.37
CA HIS A 78 -9.17 -13.20 13.67
C HIS A 78 -7.71 -13.61 13.65
N ALA A 79 -7.20 -14.13 12.53
CA ALA A 79 -5.81 -14.56 12.42
C ALA A 79 -4.86 -13.43 12.01
N ALA A 80 -3.64 -13.82 11.62
CA ALA A 80 -2.62 -12.89 11.15
C ALA A 80 -3.09 -12.09 9.91
N PRO A 81 -2.94 -10.78 9.89
CA PRO A 81 -3.42 -9.92 8.81
C PRO A 81 -2.63 -10.21 7.52
N LEU A 82 -3.33 -10.54 6.44
CA LEU A 82 -2.71 -10.81 5.13
C LEU A 82 -2.29 -9.54 4.40
N GLY A 83 -2.97 -8.42 4.64
CA GLY A 83 -2.71 -7.17 3.94
C GLY A 83 -1.36 -6.53 4.29
N ALA A 84 -0.88 -6.68 5.52
CA ALA A 84 0.38 -6.07 5.94
C ALA A 84 1.60 -6.55 5.13
N PRO A 85 1.86 -7.87 4.96
CA PRO A 85 2.96 -8.33 4.11
C PRO A 85 2.72 -8.06 2.62
N ILE A 86 1.47 -8.07 2.14
CA ILE A 86 1.14 -7.67 0.77
C ILE A 86 1.45 -6.18 0.54
N ALA A 87 1.21 -5.31 1.52
CA ALA A 87 1.60 -3.90 1.43
C ALA A 87 3.12 -3.71 1.33
N LEU A 88 3.91 -4.53 2.04
CA LEU A 88 5.37 -4.54 1.91
C LEU A 88 5.82 -5.02 0.53
N LEU A 89 5.19 -6.07 -0.01
CA LEU A 89 5.41 -6.54 -1.37
C LEU A 89 5.14 -5.42 -2.39
N LEU A 90 3.99 -4.75 -2.29
CA LEU A 90 3.63 -3.64 -3.17
C LEU A 90 4.60 -2.46 -3.06
N SER A 91 5.02 -2.11 -1.84
CA SER A 91 6.01 -1.05 -1.62
C SER A 91 7.34 -1.38 -2.30
N GLY A 92 7.82 -2.61 -2.15
CA GLY A 92 9.03 -3.09 -2.83
C GLY A 92 8.88 -3.12 -4.35
N ALA A 93 7.76 -3.62 -4.86
CA ALA A 93 7.48 -3.67 -6.30
C ALA A 93 7.42 -2.27 -6.92
N LEU A 94 6.68 -1.35 -6.31
CA LEU A 94 6.57 0.04 -6.79
C LEU A 94 7.92 0.77 -6.74
N GLY A 95 8.72 0.56 -5.69
CA GLY A 95 10.06 1.12 -5.59
C GLY A 95 11.00 0.58 -6.65
N ALA A 96 10.97 -0.73 -6.92
CA ALA A 96 11.75 -1.36 -7.98
C ALA A 96 11.34 -0.86 -9.38
N VAL A 97 10.05 -0.66 -9.61
CA VAL A 97 9.52 -0.05 -10.84
C VAL A 97 10.00 1.39 -10.97
N ALA A 98 9.95 2.19 -9.91
CA ALA A 98 10.42 3.58 -9.94
C ALA A 98 11.91 3.69 -10.30
N GLU A 99 12.77 2.81 -9.73
CA GLU A 99 14.19 2.76 -10.11
C GLU A 99 14.39 2.31 -11.56
N ARG A 100 13.64 1.30 -12.02
CA ARG A 100 13.72 0.86 -13.41
C ARG A 100 13.33 1.95 -14.41
N LEU A 101 12.24 2.67 -14.14
CA LEU A 101 11.78 3.77 -14.98
C LEU A 101 12.76 4.97 -15.01
N ARG A 102 13.62 5.08 -14.00
CA ARG A 102 14.67 6.10 -13.95
C ARG A 102 15.79 5.84 -14.95
N ASP A 103 16.04 4.57 -15.28
CA ASP A 103 17.14 4.15 -16.17
C ASP A 103 16.76 4.13 -17.65
N GLU A 104 15.49 3.91 -17.94
CA GLU A 104 15.06 3.76 -19.32
C GLU A 104 14.95 5.13 -20.01
N PRO A 105 15.63 5.32 -21.16
CA PRO A 105 15.46 6.52 -21.96
C PRO A 105 13.99 6.68 -22.38
N ALA A 106 13.53 7.91 -22.38
CA ALA A 106 12.16 8.38 -22.35
C ALA A 106 11.20 7.90 -23.47
N HIS A 107 11.58 7.03 -24.39
CA HIS A 107 10.77 6.85 -25.59
C HIS A 107 9.64 5.83 -25.47
N GLU A 108 9.73 4.79 -24.67
CA GLU A 108 8.63 3.87 -24.38
C GLU A 108 9.05 2.85 -23.30
N PRO A 109 9.08 3.23 -22.02
CA PRO A 109 9.48 2.30 -20.97
C PRO A 109 8.50 1.14 -20.89
N GLN A 110 9.04 -0.09 -20.79
CA GLN A 110 8.26 -1.31 -20.68
C GLN A 110 8.45 -2.00 -19.32
N LEU A 111 7.38 -2.52 -18.78
CA LEU A 111 7.35 -3.34 -17.59
C LEU A 111 6.63 -4.65 -17.89
N LEU A 112 7.30 -5.77 -17.63
CA LEU A 112 6.73 -7.12 -17.88
C LEU A 112 6.23 -7.32 -19.33
N GLY A 113 6.90 -6.73 -20.32
CA GLY A 113 6.52 -6.83 -21.73
C GLY A 113 5.31 -5.97 -22.11
N MET A 114 4.87 -5.07 -21.26
CA MET A 114 3.79 -4.11 -21.50
C MET A 114 4.30 -2.68 -21.38
N PRO A 115 3.66 -1.70 -22.03
CA PRO A 115 3.93 -0.29 -21.76
C PRO A 115 3.84 0.02 -20.27
N ALA A 116 4.80 0.80 -19.76
CA ALA A 116 4.96 1.00 -18.31
C ALA A 116 3.74 1.64 -17.64
N GLY A 117 3.10 2.59 -18.30
CA GLY A 117 1.88 3.22 -17.79
C GLY A 117 0.72 2.24 -17.66
N ARG A 118 0.59 1.29 -18.61
CA ARG A 118 -0.40 0.22 -18.55
C ARG A 118 -0.13 -0.74 -17.39
N ALA A 119 1.10 -1.26 -17.31
CA ALA A 119 1.49 -2.21 -16.26
C ALA A 119 1.36 -1.59 -14.86
N LEU A 120 1.86 -0.38 -14.67
CA LEU A 120 1.77 0.34 -13.39
C LEU A 120 0.31 0.68 -13.04
N GLY A 121 -0.50 1.10 -14.02
CA GLY A 121 -1.92 1.38 -13.81
C GLY A 121 -2.71 0.17 -13.32
N LEU A 122 -2.46 -1.00 -13.90
CA LEU A 122 -3.08 -2.26 -13.48
C LEU A 122 -2.61 -2.70 -12.09
N LEU A 123 -1.30 -2.63 -11.83
CA LEU A 123 -0.73 -2.96 -10.52
C LEU A 123 -1.34 -2.09 -9.41
N VAL A 124 -1.44 -0.79 -9.64
CA VAL A 124 -2.01 0.16 -8.69
C VAL A 124 -3.52 -0.07 -8.51
N ALA A 125 -4.26 -0.34 -9.56
CA ALA A 125 -5.69 -0.64 -9.47
C ALA A 125 -5.95 -1.88 -8.60
N VAL A 126 -5.18 -2.96 -8.79
CA VAL A 126 -5.23 -4.16 -7.94
C VAL A 126 -4.83 -3.84 -6.50
N GLY A 127 -3.75 -3.06 -6.32
CA GLY A 127 -3.31 -2.62 -5.00
C GLY A 127 -4.37 -1.81 -4.24
N LEU A 128 -5.07 -0.90 -4.93
CA LEU A 128 -6.18 -0.14 -4.34
C LEU A 128 -7.32 -1.06 -3.89
N ILE A 129 -7.72 -2.03 -4.71
CA ILE A 129 -8.79 -2.99 -4.36
C ILE A 129 -8.36 -3.86 -3.15
N GLY A 130 -7.12 -4.34 -3.13
CA GLY A 130 -6.59 -5.09 -1.98
C GLY A 130 -6.62 -4.27 -0.69
N THR A 131 -6.19 -3.00 -0.75
CA THR A 131 -6.21 -2.07 0.39
C THR A 131 -7.65 -1.76 0.84
N VAL A 132 -8.60 -1.65 -0.11
CA VAL A 132 -10.03 -1.52 0.20
C VAL A 132 -10.55 -2.74 0.94
N GLY A 133 -10.18 -3.95 0.51
CA GLY A 133 -10.59 -5.20 1.17
C GLY A 133 -10.12 -5.25 2.62
N GLU A 134 -8.86 -4.89 2.88
CA GLU A 134 -8.34 -4.82 4.26
C GLU A 134 -9.02 -3.73 5.08
N ALA A 135 -9.20 -2.53 4.52
CA ALA A 135 -9.92 -1.45 5.19
C ALA A 135 -11.36 -1.84 5.51
N ALA A 136 -12.05 -2.51 4.58
CA ALA A 136 -13.41 -3.01 4.79
C ALA A 136 -13.46 -4.00 5.94
N LEU A 137 -12.54 -4.98 5.97
CA LEU A 137 -12.46 -5.97 7.05
C LEU A 137 -12.23 -5.29 8.41
N LEU A 138 -11.27 -4.37 8.50
CA LEU A 138 -10.92 -3.70 9.75
C LEU A 138 -12.04 -2.76 10.23
N HIS A 139 -12.69 -2.03 9.32
CA HIS A 139 -13.82 -1.18 9.66
C HIS A 139 -15.07 -2.00 10.03
N PHE A 140 -15.30 -3.15 9.37
CA PHE A 140 -16.34 -4.09 9.75
C PHE A 140 -16.11 -4.64 11.16
N ARG A 141 -14.87 -5.01 11.51
CA ARG A 141 -14.50 -5.40 12.88
C ARG A 141 -14.79 -4.29 13.91
N GLY A 142 -14.68 -3.01 13.49
CA GLY A 142 -15.08 -1.83 14.26
C GLY A 142 -16.55 -1.45 14.10
N SER A 143 -17.38 -2.34 13.51
CA SER A 143 -18.85 -2.16 13.32
C SER A 143 -19.23 -0.89 12.55
N PHE A 144 -18.37 -0.32 11.73
CA PHE A 144 -18.59 0.93 11.00
C PHE A 144 -19.24 2.03 11.86
N GLN A 145 -18.82 2.12 13.13
CA GLN A 145 -19.43 3.00 14.14
C GLN A 145 -19.39 4.50 13.81
N HIS A 146 -18.60 4.91 12.81
CA HIS A 146 -18.51 6.29 12.36
C HIS A 146 -18.70 6.38 10.85
N ARG A 147 -19.51 7.33 10.37
CA ARG A 147 -19.83 7.48 8.92
C ARG A 147 -18.58 7.63 8.03
N ALA A 148 -17.52 8.29 8.53
CA ALA A 148 -16.27 8.42 7.78
C ALA A 148 -15.60 7.06 7.45
N MET A 149 -15.93 5.98 8.17
CA MET A 149 -15.39 4.64 7.90
C MET A 149 -15.88 4.03 6.59
N TYR A 150 -16.97 4.56 6.02
CA TYR A 150 -17.44 4.15 4.69
C TYR A 150 -16.62 4.78 3.55
N ALA A 151 -15.96 5.92 3.77
CA ALA A 151 -15.23 6.61 2.71
C ALA A 151 -14.10 5.76 2.08
N PRO A 152 -13.22 5.07 2.85
CA PRO A 152 -12.16 4.25 2.27
C PRO A 152 -12.66 2.97 1.58
N VAL A 153 -13.92 2.58 1.78
CA VAL A 153 -14.51 1.41 1.11
C VAL A 153 -15.42 1.78 -0.06
N SER A 154 -15.69 3.07 -0.29
CA SER A 154 -16.53 3.55 -1.38
C SER A 154 -15.77 4.39 -2.41
N VAL A 155 -14.87 5.26 -1.99
CA VAL A 155 -14.14 6.19 -2.89
C VAL A 155 -13.02 5.49 -3.68
N PRO A 156 -12.06 4.76 -3.06
CA PRO A 156 -10.97 4.13 -3.79
C PRO A 156 -11.39 3.05 -4.79
N PRO A 157 -12.48 2.27 -4.59
CA PRO A 157 -12.94 1.34 -5.62
C PRO A 157 -13.28 2.02 -6.94
N VAL A 158 -13.88 3.21 -6.90
CA VAL A 158 -14.18 3.99 -8.12
C VAL A 158 -12.87 4.43 -8.79
N ALA A 159 -11.91 4.93 -8.02
CA ALA A 159 -10.61 5.31 -8.54
C ALA A 159 -9.88 4.11 -9.17
N ALA A 160 -9.94 2.93 -8.53
CA ALA A 160 -9.35 1.70 -9.05
C ALA A 160 -9.99 1.26 -10.37
N ALA A 161 -11.32 1.25 -10.45
CA ALA A 161 -12.04 0.87 -11.67
C ALA A 161 -11.74 1.83 -12.83
N LEU A 162 -11.74 3.14 -12.57
CA LEU A 162 -11.40 4.16 -13.56
C LEU A 162 -9.94 4.05 -14.03
N LEU A 163 -9.01 3.75 -13.11
CA LEU A 163 -7.60 3.56 -13.45
C LEU A 163 -7.39 2.28 -14.27
N ALA A 164 -8.02 1.16 -13.89
CA ALA A 164 -7.97 -0.09 -14.64
C ALA A 164 -8.52 0.12 -16.06
N HIS A 165 -9.67 0.79 -16.20
CA HIS A 165 -10.21 1.16 -17.50
C HIS A 165 -9.24 2.03 -18.30
N ALA A 166 -8.62 3.04 -17.68
CA ALA A 166 -7.64 3.90 -18.34
C ALA A 166 -6.39 3.13 -18.80
N ALA A 167 -5.95 2.15 -18.01
CA ALA A 167 -4.82 1.29 -18.35
C ALA A 167 -5.09 0.38 -19.55
N LEU A 168 -6.32 -0.09 -19.71
CA LEU A 168 -6.71 -1.03 -20.77
C LEU A 168 -7.18 -0.35 -22.06
N ALA A 169 -7.71 0.85 -21.97
CA ALA A 169 -8.25 1.59 -23.11
C ALA A 169 -7.15 2.32 -23.91
N VAL A 170 -7.53 2.91 -25.03
CA VAL A 170 -6.64 3.74 -25.88
C VAL A 170 -6.06 4.91 -25.06
N PRO A 171 -4.75 5.23 -25.20
CA PRO A 171 -4.12 6.35 -24.54
C PRO A 171 -4.82 7.68 -24.86
N ARG A 172 -5.23 8.40 -23.84
CA ARG A 172 -5.82 9.73 -23.95
C ARG A 172 -5.83 10.42 -22.59
N GLU A 173 -6.00 11.72 -22.57
CA GLU A 173 -6.21 12.45 -21.34
C GLU A 173 -7.48 11.98 -20.59
N ARG A 174 -7.36 11.79 -19.28
CA ARG A 174 -8.44 11.25 -18.44
C ARG A 174 -8.61 12.08 -17.16
N TRP A 175 -9.12 13.30 -17.33
CA TRP A 175 -9.29 14.25 -16.25
C TRP A 175 -10.14 13.70 -15.09
N PHE A 176 -11.20 12.93 -15.41
CA PHE A 176 -12.09 12.34 -14.41
C PHE A 176 -11.40 11.29 -13.56
N THR A 177 -10.60 10.40 -14.17
CA THR A 177 -9.76 9.44 -13.45
C THR A 177 -8.74 10.15 -12.57
N ARG A 178 -8.11 11.23 -13.06
CA ARG A 178 -7.20 12.06 -12.27
C ARG A 178 -7.89 12.68 -11.06
N LEU A 179 -9.11 13.17 -11.24
CA LEU A 179 -9.90 13.75 -10.15
C LEU A 179 -10.12 12.72 -9.03
N TRP A 180 -10.59 11.51 -9.37
CA TRP A 180 -10.84 10.44 -8.41
C TRP A 180 -9.56 9.97 -7.70
N LEU A 181 -8.44 9.89 -8.40
CA LEU A 181 -7.15 9.60 -7.77
C LEU A 181 -6.69 10.72 -6.82
N ARG A 182 -6.91 11.98 -7.15
CA ARG A 182 -6.63 13.12 -6.24
C ARG A 182 -7.52 13.08 -5.00
N ILE A 183 -8.81 12.77 -5.16
CA ILE A 183 -9.74 12.58 -4.04
C ILE A 183 -9.25 11.42 -3.16
N THR A 184 -8.83 10.30 -3.75
CA THR A 184 -8.29 9.15 -3.02
C THR A 184 -6.99 9.52 -2.30
N THR A 185 -6.13 10.35 -2.91
CA THR A 185 -4.92 10.87 -2.25
C THR A 185 -5.29 11.70 -1.01
N ALA A 186 -6.23 12.63 -1.15
CA ALA A 186 -6.70 13.45 -0.03
C ALA A 186 -7.37 12.61 1.07
N LEU A 187 -8.12 11.57 0.66
CA LEU A 187 -8.76 10.63 1.60
C LEU A 187 -7.74 9.93 2.51
N GLY A 188 -6.59 9.51 1.97
CA GLY A 188 -5.56 8.86 2.78
C GLY A 188 -4.96 9.79 3.83
N PHE A 189 -4.70 11.06 3.50
CA PHE A 189 -4.25 12.06 4.49
C PHE A 189 -5.34 12.38 5.51
N ALA A 190 -6.58 12.58 5.08
CA ALA A 190 -7.71 12.81 5.99
C ALA A 190 -7.92 11.60 6.92
N GLY A 191 -7.80 10.37 6.40
CA GLY A 191 -7.89 9.16 7.19
C GLY A 191 -6.80 9.07 8.26
N ALA A 192 -5.56 9.43 7.95
CA ALA A 192 -4.48 9.52 8.93
C ALA A 192 -4.80 10.52 10.06
N ALA A 193 -5.35 11.68 9.71
CA ALA A 193 -5.78 12.67 10.70
C ALA A 193 -6.92 12.14 11.59
N PHE A 194 -7.90 11.42 11.01
CA PHE A 194 -8.96 10.75 11.77
C PHE A 194 -8.40 9.69 12.72
N HIS A 195 -7.44 8.88 12.28
CA HIS A 195 -6.78 7.88 13.13
C HIS A 195 -5.99 8.55 14.24
N ALA A 196 -5.23 9.62 13.95
CA ALA A 196 -4.51 10.39 14.96
C ALA A 196 -5.45 11.00 16.01
N ARG A 197 -6.59 11.57 15.56
CA ARG A 197 -7.64 12.06 16.46
C ARG A 197 -8.23 10.91 17.32
N GLY A 198 -8.42 9.73 16.73
CA GLY A 198 -8.89 8.54 17.44
C GLY A 198 -7.94 8.15 18.57
N ILE A 199 -6.64 8.22 18.36
CA ILE A 199 -5.61 7.99 19.39
C ILE A 199 -5.68 9.07 20.47
N ALA A 200 -5.73 10.34 20.07
CA ALA A 200 -5.77 11.48 21.00
C ALA A 200 -6.99 11.44 21.95
N ARG A 201 -8.10 10.85 21.52
CA ARG A 201 -9.35 10.73 22.32
C ARG A 201 -9.38 9.55 23.26
N ARG A 202 -8.40 8.65 23.22
CA ARG A 202 -8.29 7.54 24.17
C ARG A 202 -7.82 8.01 25.53
N GLN A 203 -8.01 7.20 26.55
CA GLN A 203 -7.58 7.51 27.91
C GLN A 203 -6.07 7.80 27.94
N GLY A 204 -5.69 8.96 28.47
CA GLY A 204 -4.32 9.46 28.48
C GLY A 204 -3.84 10.06 27.16
N GLY A 205 -4.64 9.96 26.05
CA GLY A 205 -4.30 10.54 24.75
C GLY A 205 -2.88 10.18 24.29
N TRP A 206 -2.14 11.16 23.81
CA TRP A 206 -0.74 11.02 23.38
C TRP A 206 0.26 10.82 24.53
N HIS A 207 -0.09 11.14 25.78
CA HIS A 207 0.75 10.85 26.94
C HIS A 207 0.86 9.34 27.20
N ASN A 208 -0.19 8.58 26.88
CA ASN A 208 -0.18 7.12 26.90
C ASN A 208 0.07 6.55 25.48
N TRP A 209 1.09 7.09 24.79
CA TRP A 209 1.32 6.81 23.37
C TRP A 209 1.56 5.32 23.07
N SER A 210 2.33 4.61 23.93
CA SER A 210 2.66 3.21 23.70
C SER A 210 1.38 2.35 23.64
N GLN A 211 0.51 2.47 24.64
CA GLN A 211 -0.76 1.77 24.71
C GLN A 211 -1.69 2.21 23.55
N ASN A 212 -1.84 3.52 23.35
CA ASN A 212 -2.82 4.06 22.42
C ASN A 212 -2.43 3.89 20.95
N LEU A 213 -1.14 3.87 20.60
CA LEU A 213 -0.67 3.52 19.27
C LEU A 213 -0.88 2.03 18.94
N PHE A 214 -0.60 1.15 19.92
CA PHE A 214 -0.71 -0.28 19.68
C PHE A 214 -2.15 -0.80 19.75
N ALA A 215 -2.99 -0.24 20.61
CA ALA A 215 -4.39 -0.63 20.73
C ALA A 215 -5.33 0.25 19.89
N GLY A 216 -4.83 1.35 19.33
CA GLY A 216 -5.61 2.32 18.57
C GLY A 216 -5.75 2.00 17.09
N PRO A 217 -6.40 2.92 16.34
CA PRO A 217 -6.48 2.81 14.90
C PRO A 217 -5.08 2.93 14.26
N PRO A 218 -4.77 2.08 13.27
CA PRO A 218 -3.43 2.03 12.67
C PRO A 218 -3.13 3.29 11.86
N LEU A 219 -2.22 4.15 12.32
CA LEU A 219 -1.82 5.39 11.65
C LEU A 219 -1.28 5.18 10.23
N PRO A 220 -0.48 4.14 9.94
CA PRO A 220 0.08 3.96 8.60
C PRO A 220 -0.90 3.41 7.57
N ALA A 221 -2.08 2.90 7.97
CA ALA A 221 -3.00 2.27 7.03
C ALA A 221 -3.63 3.27 6.03
N PRO A 222 -4.19 4.43 6.43
CA PRO A 222 -4.79 5.35 5.48
C PRO A 222 -3.81 5.94 4.46
N PRO A 223 -2.55 6.31 4.78
CA PRO A 223 -1.57 6.79 3.81
C PRO A 223 -1.28 5.84 2.66
N SER A 224 -1.57 4.53 2.78
CA SER A 224 -1.44 3.58 1.67
C SER A 224 -2.33 3.94 0.48
N PHE A 225 -3.53 4.47 0.73
CA PHE A 225 -4.40 5.00 -0.32
C PHE A 225 -3.78 6.20 -1.03
N SER A 226 -3.16 7.13 -0.28
CA SER A 226 -2.45 8.27 -0.87
C SER A 226 -1.30 7.82 -1.74
N ALA A 227 -0.47 6.89 -1.27
CA ALA A 227 0.68 6.37 -1.99
C ALA A 227 0.27 5.68 -3.29
N LEU A 228 -0.72 4.78 -3.25
CA LEU A 228 -1.25 4.10 -4.42
C LEU A 228 -1.90 5.08 -5.41
N ALA A 229 -2.68 6.05 -4.93
CA ALA A 229 -3.30 7.04 -5.80
C ALA A 229 -2.27 7.95 -6.49
N LEU A 230 -1.20 8.34 -5.79
CA LEU A 230 -0.09 9.08 -6.40
C LEU A 230 0.65 8.24 -7.46
N ALA A 231 0.90 6.96 -7.20
CA ALA A 231 1.43 6.03 -8.20
C ALA A 231 0.49 5.87 -9.40
N GLY A 232 -0.83 5.87 -9.17
CA GLY A 232 -1.86 5.89 -10.23
C GLY A 232 -1.82 7.15 -11.08
N LEU A 233 -1.58 8.32 -10.48
CA LEU A 233 -1.39 9.57 -11.24
C LEU A 233 -0.12 9.54 -12.09
N ALA A 234 0.96 8.92 -11.60
CA ALA A 234 2.17 8.70 -12.38
C ALA A 234 1.92 7.73 -13.54
N ALA A 235 1.18 6.64 -13.30
CA ALA A 235 0.79 5.69 -14.33
C ALA A 235 -0.03 6.35 -15.46
N LEU A 236 -0.97 7.24 -15.12
CA LEU A 236 -1.73 7.99 -16.12
C LEU A 236 -0.85 8.91 -16.96
N ARG A 237 0.13 9.57 -16.36
CA ARG A 237 1.08 10.40 -17.11
C ARG A 237 1.89 9.58 -18.10
N LEU A 238 2.41 8.43 -17.67
CA LEU A 238 3.12 7.50 -18.56
C LEU A 238 2.19 7.02 -19.67
N ARG A 239 0.94 6.67 -19.33
CA ARG A 239 -0.05 6.16 -20.28
C ARG A 239 -0.41 7.17 -21.38
N GLU A 240 -0.40 8.47 -21.07
CA GLU A 240 -0.68 9.54 -22.03
C GLU A 240 0.45 9.78 -23.03
N THR A 241 1.68 9.41 -22.68
CA THR A 241 2.84 9.49 -23.57
C THR A 241 3.06 8.24 -24.44
N GLU A 242 2.36 7.15 -24.14
CA GLU A 242 2.37 5.92 -24.97
C GLU A 242 1.66 6.15 -26.31
N LYS A 243 2.30 5.75 -27.39
CA LYS A 243 1.76 5.86 -28.77
C LYS A 243 1.03 4.59 -29.21
#